data_e493cb4c19bc3dbf7b429582dcb056c0
#
_entry.id   e493cb4c19bc3dbf7b429582dcb056c0
#
_cell.length_a   1.000
_cell.length_b   1.000
_cell.length_c   1.000
_cell.angle_alpha   90.00
_cell.angle_beta   90.00
_cell.angle_gamma   90.00
#
_symmetry.space_group_name_H-M   'P 1'
#
loop_
_entity.id
_entity.type
_entity.pdbx_description
1 polymer ?
#
loop_
_entity_poly.entity_id
_entity_poly.type
_entity_poly.pdbx_seq_one_letter_code
_entity_poly.pdbx_strand_id
1 'polypeptide(L)'
;MVEAVKDIVGCEPQTVDTPLQEPVDMLLLGAGVFLGKVDGSVMRFIEGLTPDRVKRVVCFGSCAIIKSPVPQMRKALEARGITVDEREFTCPGAMGPIKAGHPDKKDIENFSQFVKKVI
;
A
#
# COMPACT_ATOMS: atom_id res chain seq x y z
N MET A 1 -6.78 2.90 7.45
CA MET A 1 -6.35 1.49 7.39
C MET A 1 -5.03 1.22 8.10
N VAL A 2 -4.01 2.00 7.81
CA VAL A 2 -2.68 1.74 8.39
C VAL A 2 -2.63 1.90 9.90
N GLU A 3 -3.44 2.80 10.46
CA GLU A 3 -3.51 2.98 11.92
C GLU A 3 -3.95 1.71 12.64
N ALA A 4 -4.80 0.91 12.00
CA ALA A 4 -5.34 -0.31 12.60
C ALA A 4 -4.30 -1.41 12.75
N VAL A 5 -3.21 -1.34 12.00
CA VAL A 5 -2.18 -2.40 12.00
C VAL A 5 -0.85 -1.93 12.58
N LYS A 6 -0.75 -0.71 13.06
CA LYS A 6 0.52 -0.20 13.59
C LYS A 6 1.07 -1.04 14.74
N ASP A 7 0.20 -1.55 15.60
CA ASP A 7 0.61 -2.39 16.72
C ASP A 7 1.08 -3.77 16.26
N ILE A 8 0.52 -4.27 15.16
CA ILE A 8 0.91 -5.55 14.59
C ILE A 8 2.30 -5.44 13.96
N VAL A 9 2.54 -4.37 13.22
CA VAL A 9 3.81 -4.12 12.53
C VAL A 9 4.88 -3.62 13.49
N GLY A 10 4.49 -2.92 14.54
CA GLY A 10 5.41 -2.40 15.53
C GLY A 10 6.06 -1.07 15.15
N CYS A 11 5.44 -0.31 14.25
CA CYS A 11 5.94 1.02 13.87
C CYS A 11 4.79 1.98 13.59
N GLU A 12 5.09 3.27 13.63
CA GLU A 12 4.11 4.29 13.30
C GLU A 12 3.96 4.41 11.78
N PRO A 13 2.73 4.52 11.28
CA PRO A 13 2.51 4.75 9.86
C PRO A 13 2.97 6.16 9.46
N GLN A 14 3.48 6.28 8.25
CA GLN A 14 3.93 7.55 7.70
C GLN A 14 3.31 7.77 6.33
N THR A 15 3.25 9.02 5.92
CA THR A 15 2.78 9.37 4.58
C THR A 15 3.91 9.18 3.57
N VAL A 16 3.54 9.03 2.31
CA VAL A 16 4.53 8.87 1.23
C VAL A 16 5.33 10.16 0.95
N ASP A 17 4.95 11.26 1.58
CA ASP A 17 5.72 12.51 1.49
C ASP A 17 6.98 12.47 2.36
N THR A 18 7.05 11.51 3.28
CA THR A 18 8.19 11.33 4.16
C THR A 18 9.10 10.25 3.59
N PRO A 19 10.34 10.60 3.18
CA PRO A 19 11.27 9.57 2.66
C PRO A 19 11.68 8.60 3.77
N LEU A 20 12.07 7.37 3.37
CA LEU A 20 12.60 6.40 4.30
C LEU A 20 13.89 6.93 4.90
N GLN A 21 13.95 6.97 6.23
CA GLN A 21 15.15 7.44 6.95
C GLN A 21 16.19 6.35 7.08
N GLU A 22 15.75 5.09 7.15
CA GLU A 22 16.63 3.93 7.35
C GLU A 22 16.20 2.80 6.42
N PRO A 23 17.12 1.89 6.05
CA PRO A 23 16.75 0.69 5.32
C PRO A 23 15.77 -0.17 6.10
N VAL A 24 14.83 -0.80 5.42
CA VAL A 24 13.84 -1.69 6.02
C VAL A 24 13.82 -3.04 5.31
N ASP A 25 13.52 -4.09 6.04
CA ASP A 25 13.40 -5.44 5.47
C ASP A 25 12.10 -5.61 4.70
N MET A 26 11.01 -5.03 5.22
CA MET A 26 9.70 -5.10 4.58
C MET A 26 9.01 -3.75 4.67
N LEU A 27 8.49 -3.29 3.56
CA LEU A 27 7.70 -2.07 3.48
C LEU A 27 6.26 -2.44 3.10
N LEU A 28 5.31 -2.01 3.92
CA LEU A 28 3.89 -2.06 3.57
C LEU A 28 3.55 -0.74 2.89
N LEU A 29 3.29 -0.80 1.59
CA LEU A 29 3.02 0.39 0.78
C LEU A 29 1.58 0.38 0.30
N GLY A 30 0.84 1.41 0.67
CA GLY A 30 -0.56 1.53 0.32
C GLY A 30 -0.84 2.69 -0.62
N ALA A 31 -1.86 2.53 -1.45
CA ALA A 31 -2.31 3.56 -2.37
C ALA A 31 -3.80 3.45 -2.66
N GLY A 32 -4.38 4.55 -3.13
CA GLY A 32 -5.72 4.57 -3.69
C GLY A 32 -5.64 4.76 -5.21
N VAL A 33 -6.75 4.46 -5.88
CA VAL A 33 -6.90 4.73 -7.31
C VAL A 33 -7.87 5.88 -7.48
N PHE A 34 -7.45 6.88 -8.24
CA PHE A 34 -8.30 7.99 -8.63
C PHE A 34 -8.31 8.08 -10.14
N LEU A 35 -9.51 8.00 -10.72
CA LEU A 35 -9.70 8.02 -12.18
C LEU A 35 -8.85 6.96 -12.90
N GLY A 36 -8.72 5.79 -12.29
CA GLY A 36 -7.98 4.68 -12.88
C GLY A 36 -6.46 4.75 -12.75
N LYS A 37 -5.95 5.72 -12.00
CA LYS A 37 -4.51 5.90 -11.81
C LYS A 37 -4.14 5.93 -10.35
N VAL A 38 -2.97 5.39 -10.04
CA VAL A 38 -2.39 5.50 -8.71
C VAL A 38 -1.99 6.94 -8.43
N ASP A 39 -2.17 7.38 -7.19
CA ASP A 39 -1.80 8.72 -6.75
C ASP A 39 -0.35 9.03 -7.13
N GLY A 40 -0.12 10.23 -7.71
CA GLY A 40 1.20 10.67 -8.13
C GLY A 40 2.21 10.75 -7.00
N SER A 41 1.78 11.02 -5.77
CA SER A 41 2.69 11.06 -4.62
C SER A 41 3.27 9.67 -4.31
N VAL A 42 2.47 8.63 -4.47
CA VAL A 42 2.93 7.25 -4.30
C VAL A 42 3.95 6.89 -5.39
N MET A 43 3.68 7.29 -6.62
CA MET A 43 4.61 7.02 -7.73
C MET A 43 5.95 7.74 -7.52
N ARG A 44 5.91 8.98 -7.04
CA ARG A 44 7.14 9.72 -6.70
C ARG A 44 7.91 9.05 -5.57
N PHE A 45 7.20 8.54 -4.56
CA PHE A 45 7.82 7.81 -3.47
C PHE A 45 8.56 6.57 -3.99
N ILE A 46 7.92 5.82 -4.88
CA ILE A 46 8.53 4.64 -5.50
C ILE A 46 9.79 5.00 -6.28
N GLU A 47 9.76 6.11 -7.00
CA GLU A 47 10.92 6.58 -7.76
C GLU A 47 12.14 6.86 -6.88
N GLY A 48 11.93 7.17 -5.61
CA GLY A 48 12.99 7.40 -4.65
C GLY A 48 13.50 6.15 -3.95
N LEU A 49 12.88 5.00 -4.17
CA LEU A 49 13.27 3.76 -3.53
C LEU A 49 14.38 3.04 -4.30
N THR A 50 15.25 2.35 -3.56
CA THR A 50 16.32 1.55 -4.14
C THR A 50 16.31 0.16 -3.49
N PRO A 51 16.82 -0.89 -4.18
CA PRO A 51 16.82 -2.25 -3.63
C PRO A 51 17.64 -2.43 -2.36
N ASP A 52 18.65 -1.59 -2.14
CA ASP A 52 19.46 -1.63 -0.93
C ASP A 52 18.73 -1.04 0.29
N ARG A 53 17.69 -0.24 0.05
CA ARG A 53 16.91 0.38 1.12
C ARG A 53 15.71 -0.48 1.55
N VAL A 54 15.15 -1.24 0.62
CA VAL A 54 13.95 -2.05 0.86
C VAL A 54 14.17 -3.44 0.28
N LYS A 55 14.16 -4.45 1.12
CA LYS A 55 14.34 -5.83 0.68
C LYS A 55 13.08 -6.39 0.02
N ARG A 56 11.92 -6.00 0.52
CA ARG A 56 10.64 -6.52 0.04
C ARG A 56 9.53 -5.49 0.27
N VAL A 57 8.65 -5.35 -0.71
CA VAL A 57 7.48 -4.49 -0.58
C VAL A 57 6.22 -5.35 -0.64
N VAL A 58 5.30 -5.12 0.27
CA VAL A 58 3.96 -5.70 0.25
C VAL A 58 2.99 -4.58 -0.09
N CYS A 59 2.30 -4.72 -1.21
CA CYS A 59 1.38 -3.71 -1.70
C CYS A 59 -0.04 -3.93 -1.20
N PHE A 60 -0.72 -2.85 -0.87
CA PHE A 60 -2.14 -2.87 -0.57
C PHE A 60 -2.79 -1.59 -1.08
N GLY A 61 -4.11 -1.58 -1.13
CA GLY A 61 -4.77 -0.39 -1.59
C GLY A 61 -6.27 -0.46 -1.55
N SER A 62 -6.89 0.64 -1.98
CA SER A 62 -8.33 0.75 -2.09
C SER A 62 -8.72 1.28 -3.47
N CYS A 63 -9.91 0.88 -3.93
CA CYS A 63 -10.47 1.38 -5.18
C CYS A 63 -11.99 1.46 -5.06
N ALA A 64 -12.57 2.47 -5.70
CA ALA A 64 -14.03 2.69 -5.63
C ALA A 64 -14.77 2.02 -6.79
N ILE A 65 -14.26 2.17 -8.00
CA ILE A 65 -14.96 1.73 -9.22
C ILE A 65 -14.13 0.78 -10.05
N ILE A 66 -12.85 1.08 -10.22
CA ILE A 66 -11.99 0.41 -11.19
C ILE A 66 -10.83 -0.25 -10.47
N LYS A 67 -10.13 -1.04 -11.20
CA LYS A 67 -8.94 -1.83 -10.89
C LYS A 67 -8.12 -1.40 -9.68
N SER A 68 -7.62 -2.40 -8.98
CA SER A 68 -6.65 -2.26 -7.90
C SER A 68 -5.45 -1.38 -8.31
N PRO A 69 -4.89 -0.58 -7.37
CA PRO A 69 -3.66 0.15 -7.64
C PRO A 69 -2.43 -0.76 -7.69
N VAL A 70 -2.54 -1.98 -7.19
CA VAL A 70 -1.39 -2.86 -6.99
C VAL A 70 -0.65 -3.20 -8.28
N PRO A 71 -1.29 -3.55 -9.42
CA PRO A 71 -0.52 -3.85 -10.64
C PRO A 71 0.37 -2.70 -11.09
N GLN A 72 -0.11 -1.47 -11.00
CA GLN A 72 0.68 -0.30 -11.37
C GLN A 72 1.85 -0.08 -10.41
N MET A 73 1.60 -0.23 -9.12
CA MET A 73 2.65 -0.13 -8.10
C MET A 73 3.71 -1.21 -8.29
N ARG A 74 3.28 -2.45 -8.51
CA ARG A 74 4.17 -3.59 -8.72
C ARG A 74 5.08 -3.37 -9.92
N LYS A 75 4.52 -2.92 -11.03
CA LYS A 75 5.29 -2.64 -12.24
C LYS A 75 6.36 -1.58 -12.00
N ALA A 76 5.99 -0.51 -11.31
CA ALA A 76 6.93 0.58 -11.01
C ALA A 76 8.06 0.11 -10.09
N LEU A 77 7.73 -0.69 -9.08
CA LEU A 77 8.73 -1.21 -8.13
C LEU A 77 9.67 -2.21 -8.80
N GLU A 78 9.15 -3.12 -9.59
CA GLU A 78 9.96 -4.11 -10.31
C GLU A 78 10.89 -3.45 -11.33
N ALA A 79 10.44 -2.37 -11.97
CA ALA A 79 11.28 -1.60 -12.89
C ALA A 79 12.49 -0.99 -12.19
N ARG A 80 12.45 -0.83 -10.88
CA ARG A 80 13.57 -0.34 -10.08
C ARG A 80 14.39 -1.46 -9.44
N GLY A 81 14.08 -2.72 -9.76
CA GLY A 81 14.79 -3.86 -9.21
C GLY A 81 14.39 -4.23 -7.79
N ILE A 82 13.26 -3.72 -7.31
CA ILE A 82 12.78 -3.97 -5.96
C ILE A 82 11.88 -5.21 -5.96
N THR A 83 12.11 -6.12 -5.00
CA THR A 83 11.29 -7.32 -4.85
C THR A 83 9.93 -6.98 -4.29
N VAL A 84 8.88 -7.42 -4.98
CA VAL A 84 7.49 -7.22 -4.54
C VAL A 84 6.92 -8.57 -4.14
N ASP A 85 6.34 -8.65 -2.93
CA ASP A 85 5.71 -9.88 -2.45
C ASP A 85 4.52 -10.23 -3.36
N GLU A 86 4.33 -11.52 -3.62
CA GLU A 86 3.22 -11.98 -4.45
C GLU A 86 1.87 -11.73 -3.80
N ARG A 87 1.84 -11.65 -2.48
CA ARG A 87 0.61 -11.38 -1.73
C ARG A 87 0.31 -9.90 -1.76
N GLU A 88 -0.95 -9.58 -1.90
CA GLU A 88 -1.44 -8.21 -1.97
C GLU A 88 -2.82 -8.12 -1.35
N PHE A 89 -3.23 -6.91 -0.96
CA PHE A 89 -4.55 -6.68 -0.37
C PHE A 89 -5.22 -5.50 -1.07
N THR A 90 -6.49 -5.68 -1.42
CA THR A 90 -7.30 -4.62 -2.00
C THR A 90 -8.68 -4.65 -1.36
N CYS A 91 -9.21 -3.47 -1.05
CA CYS A 91 -10.56 -3.34 -0.52
C CYS A 91 -11.29 -2.19 -1.19
N PRO A 92 -12.62 -2.11 -1.05
CA PRO A 92 -13.36 -0.95 -1.52
C PRO A 92 -12.93 0.33 -0.80
N GLY A 93 -12.91 1.44 -1.52
CA GLY A 93 -12.64 2.77 -0.97
C GLY A 93 -13.70 3.74 -1.46
N ALA A 94 -14.06 4.70 -0.61
CA ALA A 94 -15.09 5.67 -0.95
C ALA A 94 -14.59 6.67 -2.00
N MET A 95 -15.48 7.02 -2.94
CA MET A 95 -15.28 8.11 -3.89
C MET A 95 -16.61 8.86 -4.02
N GLY A 96 -16.78 9.94 -3.24
CA GLY A 96 -18.04 10.62 -3.13
C GLY A 96 -19.12 9.68 -2.59
N PRO A 97 -20.30 9.57 -3.25
CA PRO A 97 -21.34 8.64 -2.82
C PRO A 97 -21.06 7.19 -3.21
N ILE A 98 -20.06 6.94 -4.08
CA ILE A 98 -19.75 5.59 -4.55
C ILE A 98 -18.99 4.85 -3.47
N LYS A 99 -19.51 3.68 -3.07
CA LYS A 99 -18.96 2.85 -2.00
C LYS A 99 -18.72 3.63 -0.70
N ALA A 100 -19.61 4.59 -0.42
CA ALA A 100 -19.56 5.37 0.82
C ALA A 100 -19.55 4.42 2.03
N GLY A 101 -18.73 4.74 3.03
CA GLY A 101 -18.55 3.90 4.20
C GLY A 101 -17.43 2.88 4.09
N HIS A 102 -16.77 2.79 2.94
CA HIS A 102 -15.60 1.93 2.77
C HIS A 102 -14.30 2.75 2.82
N PRO A 103 -13.20 2.19 3.38
CA PRO A 103 -13.15 0.90 4.04
C PRO A 103 -14.01 0.88 5.31
N ASP A 104 -14.80 -0.17 5.47
CA ASP A 104 -15.60 -0.34 6.68
C ASP A 104 -14.84 -1.20 7.72
N LYS A 105 -15.51 -1.52 8.83
CA LYS A 105 -14.91 -2.29 9.90
C LYS A 105 -14.44 -3.68 9.43
N LYS A 106 -15.22 -4.32 8.56
CA LYS A 106 -14.86 -5.63 8.02
C LYS A 106 -13.63 -5.56 7.11
N ASP A 107 -13.55 -4.51 6.30
CA ASP A 107 -12.38 -4.28 5.45
C ASP A 107 -11.12 -4.13 6.29
N ILE A 108 -11.21 -3.41 7.40
CA ILE A 108 -10.09 -3.20 8.31
C ILE A 108 -9.69 -4.51 9.00
N GLU A 109 -10.66 -5.31 9.41
CA GLU A 109 -10.37 -6.64 9.98
C GLU A 109 -9.66 -7.55 8.98
N ASN A 110 -10.12 -7.56 7.73
CA ASN A 110 -9.51 -8.35 6.66
C ASN A 110 -8.09 -7.88 6.39
N PHE A 111 -7.86 -6.58 6.40
CA PHE A 111 -6.52 -6.02 6.23
C PHE A 111 -5.61 -6.43 7.38
N SER A 112 -6.09 -6.38 8.61
CA SER A 112 -5.32 -6.81 9.79
C SER A 112 -4.91 -8.28 9.69
N GLN A 113 -5.82 -9.15 9.26
CA GLN A 113 -5.52 -10.55 9.05
C GLN A 113 -4.48 -10.75 7.94
N PHE A 114 -4.60 -9.99 6.87
CA PHE A 114 -3.61 -10.02 5.78
C PHE A 114 -2.23 -9.63 6.28
N VAL A 115 -2.13 -8.55 7.04
CA VAL A 115 -0.84 -8.07 7.58
C VAL A 115 -0.21 -9.15 8.47
N LYS A 116 -0.98 -9.81 9.31
CA LYS A 116 -0.49 -10.89 10.16
C LYS A 116 0.09 -12.06 9.36
N LYS A 117 -0.40 -12.29 8.15
CA LYS A 117 0.09 -13.36 7.29
C LYS A 117 1.40 -13.02 6.61
N VAL A 118 1.64 -11.76 6.32
CA VAL A 118 2.80 -11.35 5.51
C VAL A 118 4.02 -10.94 6.35
N ILE A 119 3.81 -10.63 7.63
CA ILE A 119 4.94 -10.29 8.51
C ILE A 119 5.58 -11.59 9.14
#